data_90b15ad24ba3c40b376949f537672c55
#
_entry.id   90b15ad24ba3c40b376949f537672c55
#
_cell.length_a   1.000
_cell.length_b   1.000
_cell.length_c   1.000
_cell.angle_alpha   90.00
_cell.angle_beta   90.00
_cell.angle_gamma   90.00
#
_symmetry.space_group_name_H-M   'P 1'
#
loop_
_entity.id
_entity.type
_entity.pdbx_description
1 polymer ?
#
loop_
_entity_poly.entity_id
_entity_poly.type
_entity_poly.pdbx_seq_one_letter_code
_entity_poly.pdbx_strand_id
1 'polypeptide(L)'
;MHNTRYAPSGMVCSVDHLASSAGAAVLDRGGSAADAAIAVNAVLAVTAPHMCGLGGDLFALVYEPPGEAGGSGAVRALNASGRAGSGADPDRLRAEGHDRMPHLHDIRSVPVPGCVDGWAALHARYGRLPLADLLAPAVRLARDGFPASPLLVPGARVAARRPGGGDFTAARAPGDRVTRPGVARALQAVGAAGRDGFYLGEFGGGLLELGGGEYTRADLAVPAADWVEPLRVRAFGHDVWSMPPNSQGYLLLMALGIADGLELPVSAGHPSWAHLLAEAARVSGHDRLSVLHENAKDLLTPEEIARRRALVDPASRLRLRAPAEPGDTTYLCVVDGDGMGVSLIQSNASGFGSMLFEPRTGINLHNRGIGFSLRPGHPAEYGPGRRPPHTLTPALITRPDGSLRSVLGTMGGDAQPQILLQVIARLLRHGEEPGPAVAAPRWRLGTGGTGFDTWDAPDDTVVDVEEGAPWANGLAALGHPVAARPYGSMFGHAHVIDVRPGGMLAGAADPRSLVGAAIGR
;
A
#
# COMPACT_ATOMS: atom_id res chain seq x y z
N MET A 1 17.55 12.20 -16.18
CA MET A 1 17.30 13.03 -14.97
C MET A 1 15.86 12.78 -14.54
N HIS A 2 15.65 12.32 -13.31
CA HIS A 2 14.31 12.13 -12.77
C HIS A 2 13.91 13.44 -12.09
N ASN A 3 12.98 14.18 -12.71
CA ASN A 3 12.68 15.55 -12.33
C ASN A 3 11.59 15.58 -11.25
N THR A 4 11.84 16.37 -10.21
CA THR A 4 10.79 16.86 -9.32
C THR A 4 9.85 17.78 -10.12
N ARG A 5 8.53 17.63 -9.93
CA ARG A 5 7.50 18.51 -10.48
C ARG A 5 7.08 19.50 -9.41
N TYR A 6 6.80 20.73 -9.80
CA TYR A 6 6.37 21.79 -8.87
C TYR A 6 4.98 22.29 -9.25
N ALA A 7 4.19 22.66 -8.22
CA ALA A 7 2.84 23.20 -8.42
C ALA A 7 2.43 24.11 -7.27
N PRO A 8 1.66 25.20 -7.53
CA PRO A 8 1.28 26.16 -6.49
C PRO A 8 0.06 25.76 -5.66
N SER A 9 -0.89 24.96 -6.18
CA SER A 9 -2.23 24.88 -5.56
C SER A 9 -2.85 23.48 -5.50
N GLY A 10 -2.14 22.46 -5.91
CA GLY A 10 -2.60 21.08 -5.81
C GLY A 10 -1.69 20.13 -6.57
N MET A 11 -1.58 18.87 -6.10
CA MET A 11 -0.76 17.87 -6.77
C MET A 11 -1.28 16.46 -6.52
N VAL A 12 -1.17 15.62 -7.54
CA VAL A 12 -1.54 14.19 -7.51
C VAL A 12 -0.36 13.37 -8.02
N CYS A 13 0.03 12.33 -7.29
CA CYS A 13 1.02 11.36 -7.75
C CYS A 13 0.45 9.95 -7.68
N SER A 14 0.57 9.19 -8.77
CA SER A 14 0.15 7.79 -8.82
C SER A 14 0.95 6.97 -9.83
N VAL A 15 0.75 5.65 -9.82
CA VAL A 15 1.43 4.69 -10.72
C VAL A 15 0.96 4.77 -12.17
N ASP A 16 -0.11 5.54 -12.47
CA ASP A 16 -0.70 5.65 -13.81
C ASP A 16 -1.09 7.11 -14.11
N HIS A 17 -0.62 7.65 -15.23
CA HIS A 17 -0.91 9.02 -15.65
C HIS A 17 -2.41 9.29 -15.89
N LEU A 18 -3.19 8.28 -16.33
CA LEU A 18 -4.64 8.42 -16.49
C LEU A 18 -5.32 8.65 -15.14
N ALA A 19 -4.87 7.93 -14.11
CA ALA A 19 -5.37 8.10 -12.76
C ALA A 19 -4.96 9.45 -12.17
N SER A 20 -3.68 9.85 -12.30
CA SER A 20 -3.23 11.17 -11.85
C SER A 20 -3.97 12.31 -12.55
N SER A 21 -4.25 12.17 -13.86
CA SER A 21 -5.04 13.16 -14.61
C SER A 21 -6.49 13.26 -14.11
N ALA A 22 -7.12 12.13 -13.76
CA ALA A 22 -8.47 12.13 -13.21
C ALA A 22 -8.53 12.85 -11.86
N GLY A 23 -7.57 12.60 -10.97
CA GLY A 23 -7.46 13.29 -9.68
C GLY A 23 -7.21 14.79 -9.84
N ALA A 24 -6.32 15.17 -10.74
CA ALA A 24 -6.05 16.56 -11.04
C ALA A 24 -7.30 17.29 -11.57
N ALA A 25 -8.08 16.66 -12.45
CA ALA A 25 -9.35 17.21 -12.94
C ALA A 25 -10.41 17.35 -11.83
N VAL A 26 -10.38 16.51 -10.79
CA VAL A 26 -11.24 16.66 -9.61
C VAL A 26 -10.83 17.89 -8.79
N LEU A 27 -9.52 18.09 -8.57
CA LEU A 27 -9.02 19.29 -7.87
C LEU A 27 -9.41 20.59 -8.61
N ASP A 28 -9.36 20.62 -9.97
CA ASP A 28 -9.80 21.78 -10.77
C ASP A 28 -11.27 22.15 -10.58
N ARG A 29 -12.09 21.15 -10.32
CA ARG A 29 -13.52 21.34 -10.09
C ARG A 29 -13.84 21.73 -8.65
N GLY A 30 -12.82 21.98 -7.80
CA GLY A 30 -12.97 22.32 -6.40
C GLY A 30 -13.18 21.13 -5.47
N GLY A 31 -12.90 19.91 -5.93
CA GLY A 31 -12.90 18.70 -5.10
C GLY A 31 -11.78 18.75 -4.05
N SER A 32 -11.99 18.09 -2.92
CA SER A 32 -10.99 17.92 -1.87
C SER A 32 -9.88 16.93 -2.30
N ALA A 33 -8.78 16.88 -1.53
CA ALA A 33 -7.78 15.85 -1.71
C ALA A 33 -8.36 14.42 -1.56
N ALA A 34 -9.38 14.24 -0.72
CA ALA A 34 -10.07 12.96 -0.57
C ALA A 34 -10.91 12.62 -1.80
N ASP A 35 -11.63 13.58 -2.38
CA ASP A 35 -12.35 13.40 -3.64
C ASP A 35 -11.39 12.98 -4.76
N ALA A 36 -10.27 13.69 -4.88
CA ALA A 36 -9.25 13.37 -5.87
C ALA A 36 -8.65 11.97 -5.64
N ALA A 37 -8.36 11.59 -4.39
CA ALA A 37 -7.83 10.28 -4.05
C ALA A 37 -8.80 9.13 -4.41
N ILE A 38 -10.12 9.33 -4.19
CA ILE A 38 -11.16 8.38 -4.62
C ILE A 38 -11.16 8.23 -6.15
N ALA A 39 -11.16 9.35 -6.89
CA ALA A 39 -11.17 9.32 -8.35
C ALA A 39 -9.91 8.64 -8.92
N VAL A 40 -8.74 8.94 -8.36
CA VAL A 40 -7.46 8.27 -8.72
C VAL A 40 -7.54 6.78 -8.47
N ASN A 41 -7.97 6.38 -7.26
CA ASN A 41 -8.04 4.97 -6.88
C ASN A 41 -9.07 4.21 -7.72
N ALA A 42 -10.21 4.81 -8.06
CA ALA A 42 -11.22 4.22 -8.94
C ALA A 42 -10.66 3.98 -10.36
N VAL A 43 -9.90 4.93 -10.91
CA VAL A 43 -9.21 4.74 -12.20
C VAL A 43 -8.17 3.63 -12.09
N LEU A 44 -7.35 3.61 -11.04
CA LEU A 44 -6.35 2.55 -10.82
C LEU A 44 -7.00 1.17 -10.69
N ALA A 45 -8.17 1.05 -10.04
CA ALA A 45 -8.92 -0.20 -9.94
C ALA A 45 -9.36 -0.73 -11.32
N VAL A 46 -9.45 0.15 -12.32
CA VAL A 46 -9.74 -0.20 -13.72
C VAL A 46 -8.45 -0.48 -14.49
N THR A 47 -7.46 0.42 -14.45
CA THR A 47 -6.27 0.40 -15.33
C THR A 47 -5.11 -0.44 -14.78
N ALA A 48 -5.07 -0.66 -13.47
CA ALA A 48 -4.02 -1.43 -12.79
C ALA A 48 -4.59 -2.63 -11.98
N PRO A 49 -5.48 -3.47 -12.54
CA PRO A 49 -6.13 -4.55 -11.80
C PRO A 49 -5.18 -5.66 -11.33
N HIS A 50 -3.96 -5.68 -11.87
CA HIS A 50 -2.88 -6.55 -11.43
C HIS A 50 -2.24 -6.10 -10.10
N MET A 51 -2.57 -4.91 -9.60
CA MET A 51 -2.00 -4.36 -8.37
C MET A 51 -3.08 -4.07 -7.33
N CYS A 52 -4.25 -3.61 -7.77
CA CYS A 52 -5.34 -3.09 -6.95
C CYS A 52 -6.71 -3.35 -7.58
N GLY A 53 -7.82 -3.06 -6.88
CA GLY A 53 -9.16 -3.21 -7.46
C GLY A 53 -10.27 -3.09 -6.43
N LEU A 54 -11.53 -2.99 -6.90
CA LEU A 54 -12.70 -2.91 -6.04
C LEU A 54 -12.81 -4.12 -5.08
N GLY A 55 -12.28 -5.26 -5.49
CA GLY A 55 -12.22 -6.49 -4.68
C GLY A 55 -11.03 -6.57 -3.73
N GLY A 56 -10.39 -5.45 -3.39
CA GLY A 56 -9.25 -5.33 -2.50
C GLY A 56 -9.52 -4.53 -1.22
N ASP A 57 -8.44 -4.26 -0.46
CA ASP A 57 -8.45 -3.50 0.78
C ASP A 57 -7.83 -2.11 0.61
N LEU A 58 -8.20 -1.16 1.49
CA LEU A 58 -7.74 0.21 1.46
C LEU A 58 -7.34 0.69 2.85
N PHE A 59 -6.22 1.44 2.93
CA PHE A 59 -5.87 2.28 4.07
C PHE A 59 -5.56 3.70 3.61
N ALA A 60 -5.88 4.69 4.45
CA ALA A 60 -5.52 6.07 4.18
C ALA A 60 -5.08 6.81 5.44
N LEU A 61 -4.10 7.70 5.28
CA LEU A 61 -3.82 8.78 6.22
C LEU A 61 -4.30 10.09 5.59
N VAL A 62 -4.98 10.90 6.37
CA VAL A 62 -5.47 12.22 5.97
C VAL A 62 -4.88 13.26 6.90
N TYR A 63 -4.20 14.25 6.35
CA TYR A 63 -3.83 15.46 7.06
C TYR A 63 -4.95 16.50 6.90
N GLU A 64 -5.53 16.88 8.01
CA GLU A 64 -6.48 17.98 8.13
C GLU A 64 -5.69 19.28 8.44
N PRO A 65 -5.68 20.29 7.56
CA PRO A 65 -5.03 21.55 7.85
C PRO A 65 -5.71 22.25 9.03
N PRO A 66 -5.03 23.22 9.72
CA PRO A 66 -5.64 24.01 10.77
C PRO A 66 -6.89 24.72 10.26
N GLY A 67 -7.95 24.77 11.08
CA GLY A 67 -9.14 25.56 10.78
C GLY A 67 -8.87 27.07 10.83
N GLU A 68 -9.87 27.90 10.43
CA GLU A 68 -9.77 29.37 10.41
C GLU A 68 -9.41 29.99 11.78
N ALA A 69 -9.75 29.31 12.88
CA ALA A 69 -9.40 29.75 14.23
C ALA A 69 -7.91 29.54 14.58
N GLY A 70 -7.10 29.01 13.67
CA GLY A 70 -5.69 28.67 13.90
C GLY A 70 -5.55 27.35 14.68
N GLY A 71 -4.30 27.01 15.01
CA GLY A 71 -3.94 25.77 15.71
C GLY A 71 -2.99 24.90 14.89
N SER A 72 -2.75 23.67 15.32
CA SER A 72 -1.98 22.66 14.57
C SER A 72 -2.91 21.82 13.70
N GLY A 73 -2.43 21.37 12.54
CA GLY A 73 -3.13 20.39 11.74
C GLY A 73 -3.26 19.03 12.46
N ALA A 74 -4.15 18.19 12.00
CA ALA A 74 -4.40 16.86 12.56
C ALA A 74 -4.20 15.76 11.53
N VAL A 75 -3.68 14.61 11.97
CA VAL A 75 -3.58 13.41 11.14
C VAL A 75 -4.67 12.42 11.54
N ARG A 76 -5.40 11.91 10.57
CA ARG A 76 -6.43 10.88 10.74
C ARG A 76 -6.05 9.63 9.96
N ALA A 77 -6.41 8.49 10.50
CA ALA A 77 -6.14 7.20 9.87
C ALA A 77 -7.44 6.44 9.60
N LEU A 78 -7.60 5.95 8.37
CA LEU A 78 -8.73 5.13 7.94
C LEU A 78 -8.23 3.71 7.65
N ASN A 79 -8.77 2.73 8.38
CA ASN A 79 -8.58 1.32 8.13
C ASN A 79 -9.84 0.75 7.46
N ALA A 80 -9.75 0.48 6.18
CA ALA A 80 -10.76 -0.22 5.41
C ALA A 80 -10.19 -1.54 4.87
N SER A 81 -9.59 -2.33 5.77
CA SER A 81 -9.28 -3.74 5.51
C SER A 81 -10.46 -4.62 5.85
N GLY A 82 -10.74 -5.59 4.99
CA GLY A 82 -11.85 -6.49 5.14
C GLY A 82 -11.70 -7.47 6.29
N ARG A 83 -12.83 -8.09 6.65
CA ARG A 83 -12.92 -9.13 7.68
C ARG A 83 -13.22 -10.47 7.05
N ALA A 84 -12.70 -11.56 7.63
CA ALA A 84 -13.12 -12.90 7.27
C ALA A 84 -14.64 -13.04 7.47
N GLY A 85 -15.31 -13.72 6.55
CA GLY A 85 -16.75 -13.94 6.62
C GLY A 85 -17.17 -14.78 7.82
N SER A 86 -18.47 -14.81 8.11
CA SER A 86 -19.04 -15.58 9.24
C SER A 86 -18.90 -17.11 9.06
N GLY A 87 -18.64 -17.59 7.84
CA GLY A 87 -18.34 -19.00 7.52
C GLY A 87 -16.88 -19.40 7.71
N ALA A 88 -16.01 -18.49 8.16
CA ALA A 88 -14.59 -18.76 8.35
C ALA A 88 -14.34 -19.83 9.41
N ASP A 89 -13.73 -20.94 9.01
CA ASP A 89 -13.49 -22.12 9.86
C ASP A 89 -12.05 -22.61 9.71
N PRO A 90 -11.15 -22.34 10.68
CA PRO A 90 -9.78 -22.78 10.66
C PRO A 90 -9.64 -24.30 10.83
N ASP A 91 -10.56 -24.96 11.55
CA ASP A 91 -10.48 -26.39 11.80
C ASP A 91 -10.80 -27.19 10.53
N ARG A 92 -11.71 -26.68 9.70
CA ARG A 92 -11.96 -27.24 8.37
C ARG A 92 -10.70 -27.19 7.48
N LEU A 93 -10.00 -26.08 7.44
CA LEU A 93 -8.74 -25.96 6.68
C LEU A 93 -7.67 -26.93 7.19
N ARG A 94 -7.52 -27.06 8.50
CA ARG A 94 -6.59 -27.99 9.14
C ARG A 94 -6.93 -29.45 8.82
N ALA A 95 -8.22 -29.80 8.87
CA ALA A 95 -8.71 -31.13 8.53
C ALA A 95 -8.48 -31.50 7.06
N GLU A 96 -8.47 -30.51 6.15
CA GLU A 96 -8.12 -30.65 4.74
C GLU A 96 -6.60 -30.75 4.51
N GLY A 97 -5.76 -30.63 5.56
CA GLY A 97 -4.31 -30.77 5.49
C GLY A 97 -3.56 -29.46 5.24
N HIS A 98 -4.21 -28.31 5.39
CA HIS A 98 -3.53 -27.02 5.29
C HIS A 98 -2.79 -26.69 6.60
N ASP A 99 -1.51 -26.36 6.49
CA ASP A 99 -0.70 -25.78 7.58
C ASP A 99 -0.67 -24.24 7.53
N ARG A 100 -1.06 -23.65 6.38
CA ARG A 100 -1.15 -22.22 6.07
C ARG A 100 -2.42 -21.91 5.28
N MET A 101 -2.82 -20.63 5.28
CA MET A 101 -3.92 -20.17 4.44
C MET A 101 -3.65 -20.46 2.96
N PRO A 102 -4.65 -20.91 2.20
CA PRO A 102 -4.52 -21.10 0.75
C PRO A 102 -4.08 -19.81 0.06
N HIS A 103 -3.10 -19.89 -0.83
CA HIS A 103 -2.57 -18.68 -1.48
C HIS A 103 -3.41 -18.24 -2.69
N LEU A 104 -3.77 -19.16 -3.58
CA LEU A 104 -4.48 -18.87 -4.83
C LEU A 104 -5.67 -19.80 -5.02
N HIS A 105 -6.68 -19.32 -5.76
CA HIS A 105 -7.84 -20.09 -6.20
C HIS A 105 -8.74 -20.63 -5.09
N ASP A 106 -8.65 -20.07 -3.89
CA ASP A 106 -9.46 -20.46 -2.75
C ASP A 106 -10.15 -19.24 -2.15
N ILE A 107 -11.47 -19.31 -2.04
CA ILE A 107 -12.29 -18.20 -1.55
C ILE A 107 -12.04 -17.89 -0.07
N ARG A 108 -11.56 -18.87 0.71
CA ARG A 108 -11.25 -18.71 2.14
C ARG A 108 -10.08 -17.77 2.40
N SER A 109 -9.25 -17.52 1.37
CA SER A 109 -8.19 -16.50 1.42
C SER A 109 -8.68 -15.08 1.13
N VAL A 110 -9.97 -14.92 0.86
CA VAL A 110 -10.59 -13.63 0.48
C VAL A 110 -11.43 -13.10 1.65
N PRO A 111 -10.95 -12.19 2.50
CA PRO A 111 -11.83 -11.40 3.37
C PRO A 111 -12.84 -10.59 2.57
N VAL A 112 -13.93 -10.13 3.18
CA VAL A 112 -14.87 -9.21 2.52
C VAL A 112 -14.10 -7.97 2.04
N PRO A 113 -14.07 -7.63 0.75
CA PRO A 113 -13.28 -6.49 0.25
C PRO A 113 -13.64 -5.17 0.92
N GLY A 114 -12.67 -4.38 1.35
CA GLY A 114 -12.89 -3.13 2.08
C GLY A 114 -12.75 -1.85 1.24
N CYS A 115 -12.27 -1.92 0.01
CA CYS A 115 -11.94 -0.76 -0.81
C CYS A 115 -13.10 0.23 -0.98
N VAL A 116 -14.30 -0.25 -1.32
CA VAL A 116 -15.48 0.60 -1.55
C VAL A 116 -16.01 1.20 -0.25
N ASP A 117 -15.90 0.47 0.87
CA ASP A 117 -16.19 1.01 2.20
C ASP A 117 -15.23 2.16 2.57
N GLY A 118 -13.94 2.02 2.21
CA GLY A 118 -12.96 3.08 2.37
C GLY A 118 -13.31 4.34 1.57
N TRP A 119 -13.75 4.19 0.32
CA TRP A 119 -14.24 5.34 -0.46
C TRP A 119 -15.46 6.00 0.18
N ALA A 120 -16.42 5.19 0.63
CA ALA A 120 -17.62 5.72 1.29
C ALA A 120 -17.27 6.50 2.57
N ALA A 121 -16.36 5.99 3.39
CA ALA A 121 -15.92 6.65 4.62
C ALA A 121 -15.14 7.95 4.36
N LEU A 122 -14.23 7.96 3.36
CA LEU A 122 -13.51 9.18 2.94
C LEU A 122 -14.48 10.23 2.39
N HIS A 123 -15.39 9.83 1.50
CA HIS A 123 -16.37 10.73 0.89
C HIS A 123 -17.36 11.29 1.92
N ALA A 124 -17.85 10.49 2.84
CA ALA A 124 -18.76 10.93 3.89
C ALA A 124 -18.14 12.01 4.81
N ARG A 125 -16.81 11.97 5.02
CA ARG A 125 -16.13 12.91 5.91
C ARG A 125 -15.56 14.14 5.20
N TYR A 126 -15.05 13.97 3.98
CA TYR A 126 -14.27 15.00 3.27
C TYR A 126 -14.77 15.32 1.87
N GLY A 127 -15.78 14.61 1.38
CA GLY A 127 -16.30 14.78 0.02
C GLY A 127 -16.93 16.15 -0.18
N ARG A 128 -16.60 16.78 -1.30
CA ARG A 128 -17.18 18.07 -1.77
C ARG A 128 -17.97 17.90 -3.05
N LEU A 129 -17.59 16.93 -3.88
CA LEU A 129 -18.26 16.63 -5.15
C LEU A 129 -19.11 15.35 -5.05
N PRO A 130 -20.16 15.19 -5.85
CA PRO A 130 -20.94 13.96 -5.88
C PRO A 130 -20.07 12.74 -6.19
N LEU A 131 -20.26 11.64 -5.46
CA LEU A 131 -19.49 10.40 -5.64
C LEU A 131 -19.55 9.88 -7.09
N ALA A 132 -20.72 9.97 -7.74
CA ALA A 132 -20.91 9.59 -9.13
C ALA A 132 -19.98 10.35 -10.09
N ASP A 133 -19.74 11.63 -9.81
CA ASP A 133 -18.84 12.48 -10.60
C ASP A 133 -17.38 12.09 -10.44
N LEU A 134 -16.98 11.68 -9.22
CA LEU A 134 -15.63 11.20 -8.91
C LEU A 134 -15.35 9.88 -9.65
N LEU A 135 -16.34 9.01 -9.75
CA LEU A 135 -16.22 7.70 -10.40
C LEU A 135 -16.38 7.75 -11.92
N ALA A 136 -16.92 8.84 -12.48
CA ALA A 136 -17.21 8.96 -13.92
C ALA A 136 -16.00 8.71 -14.83
N PRO A 137 -14.76 9.17 -14.55
CA PRO A 137 -13.58 8.85 -15.35
C PRO A 137 -13.29 7.34 -15.39
N ALA A 138 -13.37 6.65 -14.25
CA ALA A 138 -13.17 5.21 -14.14
C ALA A 138 -14.25 4.42 -14.90
N VAL A 139 -15.53 4.85 -14.79
CA VAL A 139 -16.65 4.27 -15.54
C VAL A 139 -16.40 4.37 -17.05
N ARG A 140 -15.98 5.55 -17.55
CA ARG A 140 -15.67 5.73 -18.98
C ARG A 140 -14.52 4.80 -19.43
N LEU A 141 -13.42 4.75 -18.68
CA LEU A 141 -12.28 3.90 -19.03
C LEU A 141 -12.66 2.41 -19.01
N ALA A 142 -13.45 1.98 -18.03
CA ALA A 142 -13.91 0.59 -17.95
C ALA A 142 -14.85 0.22 -19.11
N ARG A 143 -15.77 1.13 -19.47
CA ARG A 143 -16.77 0.90 -20.53
C ARG A 143 -16.17 1.04 -21.93
N ASP A 144 -15.46 2.15 -22.20
CA ASP A 144 -15.03 2.55 -23.55
C ASP A 144 -13.62 2.02 -23.86
N GLY A 145 -12.89 1.61 -22.83
CA GLY A 145 -11.56 0.99 -22.90
C GLY A 145 -10.43 1.90 -22.47
N PHE A 146 -9.37 1.27 -21.98
CA PHE A 146 -8.11 1.88 -21.57
C PHE A 146 -6.92 1.13 -22.19
N PRO A 147 -5.76 1.77 -22.36
CA PRO A 147 -4.56 1.13 -22.89
C PRO A 147 -3.95 0.18 -21.83
N ALA A 148 -3.65 -1.06 -22.20
CA ALA A 148 -2.91 -1.97 -21.34
C ALA A 148 -1.51 -1.41 -21.03
N SER A 149 -1.17 -1.27 -19.75
CA SER A 149 0.18 -0.84 -19.35
C SER A 149 1.21 -1.97 -19.56
N PRO A 150 2.51 -1.65 -19.69
CA PRO A 150 3.57 -2.66 -19.77
C PRO A 150 3.58 -3.62 -18.57
N LEU A 151 3.18 -3.14 -17.38
CA LEU A 151 3.12 -3.95 -16.16
C LEU A 151 1.86 -4.83 -16.09
N LEU A 152 0.76 -4.43 -16.73
CA LEU A 152 -0.47 -5.22 -16.81
C LEU A 152 -0.33 -6.45 -17.70
N VAL A 153 0.31 -6.30 -18.87
CA VAL A 153 0.34 -7.32 -19.93
C VAL A 153 0.81 -8.70 -19.46
N PRO A 154 1.89 -8.87 -18.67
CA PRO A 154 2.33 -10.19 -18.22
C PRO A 154 1.28 -10.92 -17.38
N GLY A 155 0.67 -10.22 -16.41
CA GLY A 155 -0.36 -10.78 -15.54
C GLY A 155 -1.69 -11.01 -16.26
N ALA A 156 -2.07 -10.15 -17.19
CA ALA A 156 -3.28 -10.24 -17.99
C ALA A 156 -3.37 -11.56 -18.77
N ARG A 157 -2.23 -12.07 -19.29
CA ARG A 157 -2.17 -13.35 -19.99
C ARG A 157 -2.57 -14.55 -19.12
N VAL A 158 -2.26 -14.47 -17.83
CA VAL A 158 -2.64 -15.51 -16.85
C VAL A 158 -4.10 -15.31 -16.44
N ALA A 159 -4.49 -14.07 -16.12
CA ALA A 159 -5.85 -13.71 -15.71
C ALA A 159 -6.90 -14.08 -16.77
N ALA A 160 -6.62 -13.83 -18.06
CA ALA A 160 -7.50 -14.15 -19.19
C ALA A 160 -7.92 -15.63 -19.28
N ARG A 161 -7.15 -16.53 -18.68
CA ARG A 161 -7.43 -17.99 -18.68
C ARG A 161 -8.31 -18.42 -17.51
N ARG A 162 -8.67 -17.51 -16.61
CA ARG A 162 -9.47 -17.81 -15.43
C ARG A 162 -10.95 -17.54 -15.68
N PRO A 163 -11.86 -18.30 -15.05
CA PRO A 163 -13.28 -17.95 -15.05
C PRO A 163 -13.49 -16.49 -14.57
N GLY A 164 -14.26 -15.71 -15.30
CA GLY A 164 -14.46 -14.28 -15.02
C GLY A 164 -13.33 -13.33 -15.48
N GLY A 165 -12.17 -13.85 -15.92
CA GLY A 165 -11.02 -13.06 -16.38
C GLY A 165 -11.05 -12.68 -17.88
N GLY A 166 -12.15 -12.91 -18.59
CA GLY A 166 -12.28 -12.73 -20.04
C GLY A 166 -11.96 -11.31 -20.54
N ASP A 167 -12.15 -10.28 -19.71
CA ASP A 167 -11.83 -8.89 -20.03
C ASP A 167 -10.37 -8.68 -20.45
N PHE A 168 -9.46 -9.52 -19.95
CA PHE A 168 -8.02 -9.40 -20.19
C PHE A 168 -7.53 -10.09 -21.47
N THR A 169 -8.40 -10.77 -22.22
CA THR A 169 -8.04 -11.48 -23.47
C THR A 169 -7.45 -10.52 -24.52
N ALA A 170 -7.87 -9.26 -24.50
CA ALA A 170 -7.38 -8.22 -25.41
C ALA A 170 -5.98 -7.68 -25.05
N ALA A 171 -5.53 -7.80 -23.79
CA ALA A 171 -4.27 -7.23 -23.31
C ALA A 171 -3.05 -8.08 -23.71
N ARG A 172 -2.65 -8.06 -24.96
CA ARG A 172 -1.54 -8.87 -25.54
C ARG A 172 -0.22 -8.10 -25.58
N ALA A 173 -0.31 -6.79 -25.79
CA ALA A 173 0.83 -5.87 -25.86
C ALA A 173 0.50 -4.54 -25.15
N PRO A 174 1.53 -3.77 -24.72
CA PRO A 174 1.31 -2.42 -24.24
C PRO A 174 0.57 -1.56 -25.26
N GLY A 175 -0.44 -0.81 -24.80
CA GLY A 175 -1.29 0.02 -25.64
C GLY A 175 -2.54 -0.68 -26.18
N ASP A 176 -2.67 -1.99 -26.08
CA ASP A 176 -3.90 -2.69 -26.45
C ASP A 176 -5.08 -2.20 -25.63
N ARG A 177 -6.24 -2.04 -26.29
CA ARG A 177 -7.46 -1.57 -25.64
C ARG A 177 -8.11 -2.69 -24.84
N VAL A 178 -8.29 -2.46 -23.54
CA VAL A 178 -8.98 -3.36 -22.62
C VAL A 178 -10.28 -2.69 -22.18
N THR A 179 -11.38 -3.44 -22.17
CA THR A 179 -12.67 -3.01 -21.61
C THR A 179 -13.07 -3.91 -20.46
N ARG A 180 -13.77 -3.33 -19.46
CA ARG A 180 -14.24 -4.05 -18.27
C ARG A 180 -15.70 -3.68 -17.98
N PRO A 181 -16.65 -4.13 -18.81
CA PRO A 181 -18.04 -3.66 -18.75
C PRO A 181 -18.75 -3.98 -17.44
N GLY A 182 -18.44 -5.11 -16.79
CA GLY A 182 -18.96 -5.46 -15.48
C GLY A 182 -18.44 -4.53 -14.38
N VAL A 183 -17.15 -4.16 -14.43
CA VAL A 183 -16.55 -3.16 -13.52
C VAL A 183 -17.20 -1.79 -13.72
N ALA A 184 -17.51 -1.41 -14.97
CA ALA A 184 -18.24 -0.16 -15.25
C ALA A 184 -19.62 -0.14 -14.57
N ARG A 185 -20.39 -1.25 -14.66
CA ARG A 185 -21.69 -1.36 -13.97
C ARG A 185 -21.55 -1.28 -12.45
N ALA A 186 -20.55 -1.97 -11.88
CA ALA A 186 -20.31 -1.91 -10.44
C ALA A 186 -19.97 -0.49 -9.98
N LEU A 187 -19.11 0.24 -10.70
CA LEU A 187 -18.78 1.64 -10.40
C LEU A 187 -20.00 2.57 -10.53
N GLN A 188 -20.85 2.35 -11.53
CA GLN A 188 -22.11 3.09 -11.68
C GLN A 188 -23.06 2.83 -10.50
N ALA A 189 -23.17 1.58 -10.05
CA ALA A 189 -23.97 1.23 -8.89
C ALA A 189 -23.44 1.88 -7.60
N VAL A 190 -22.11 1.94 -7.41
CA VAL A 190 -21.49 2.68 -6.30
C VAL A 190 -21.80 4.18 -6.41
N GLY A 191 -21.71 4.78 -7.59
CA GLY A 191 -22.03 6.18 -7.81
C GLY A 191 -23.49 6.53 -7.49
N ALA A 192 -24.42 5.61 -7.75
CA ALA A 192 -25.86 5.80 -7.56
C ALA A 192 -26.33 5.51 -6.13
N ALA A 193 -25.79 4.49 -5.46
CA ALA A 193 -26.27 3.98 -4.17
C ALA A 193 -25.18 3.81 -3.11
N GLY A 194 -23.99 4.39 -3.32
CA GLY A 194 -22.89 4.26 -2.39
C GLY A 194 -22.44 2.80 -2.21
N ARG A 195 -22.00 2.46 -0.98
CA ARG A 195 -21.55 1.11 -0.65
C ARG A 195 -22.60 0.02 -0.92
N ASP A 196 -23.87 0.33 -0.70
CA ASP A 196 -24.95 -0.66 -0.86
C ASP A 196 -25.12 -1.08 -2.32
N GLY A 197 -24.87 -0.18 -3.28
CA GLY A 197 -24.83 -0.51 -4.70
C GLY A 197 -23.77 -1.56 -5.06
N PHE A 198 -22.72 -1.68 -4.25
CA PHE A 198 -21.67 -2.68 -4.41
C PHE A 198 -21.94 -3.96 -3.62
N TYR A 199 -21.98 -3.85 -2.28
CA TYR A 199 -22.04 -5.02 -1.39
C TYR A 199 -23.41 -5.71 -1.37
N LEU A 200 -24.49 -4.99 -1.62
CA LEU A 200 -25.85 -5.53 -1.66
C LEU A 200 -26.41 -5.61 -3.09
N GLY A 201 -25.60 -5.18 -4.08
CA GLY A 201 -25.90 -5.18 -5.50
C GLY A 201 -25.38 -6.41 -6.26
N GLU A 202 -25.06 -6.21 -7.56
CA GLU A 202 -24.61 -7.26 -8.49
C GLU A 202 -23.36 -7.98 -7.99
N PHE A 203 -22.32 -7.22 -7.56
CA PHE A 203 -21.07 -7.77 -7.01
C PHE A 203 -21.31 -8.60 -5.75
N GLY A 204 -22.04 -8.04 -4.76
CA GLY A 204 -22.30 -8.74 -3.51
C GLY A 204 -23.08 -10.04 -3.72
N GLY A 205 -24.07 -10.04 -4.63
CA GLY A 205 -24.79 -11.26 -4.99
C GLY A 205 -23.89 -12.34 -5.58
N GLY A 206 -22.99 -11.96 -6.49
CA GLY A 206 -22.02 -12.89 -7.06
C GLY A 206 -20.94 -13.35 -6.08
N LEU A 207 -20.52 -12.48 -5.15
CA LEU A 207 -19.58 -12.86 -4.08
C LEU A 207 -20.19 -13.91 -3.13
N LEU A 208 -21.48 -13.76 -2.78
CA LEU A 208 -22.19 -14.75 -1.96
C LEU A 208 -22.29 -16.12 -2.65
N GLU A 209 -22.59 -16.13 -3.96
CA GLU A 209 -22.64 -17.36 -4.74
C GLU A 209 -21.26 -18.03 -4.85
N LEU A 210 -20.22 -17.25 -5.17
CA LEU A 210 -18.84 -17.73 -5.26
C LEU A 210 -18.32 -18.20 -3.90
N GLY A 211 -18.76 -17.56 -2.81
CA GLY A 211 -18.34 -17.85 -1.44
C GLY A 211 -18.82 -19.18 -0.90
N GLY A 212 -19.90 -19.77 -1.46
CA GLY A 212 -20.38 -21.10 -1.06
C GLY A 212 -20.62 -21.30 0.44
N GLY A 213 -21.02 -20.22 1.16
CA GLY A 213 -21.24 -20.22 2.60
C GLY A 213 -20.13 -19.56 3.43
N GLU A 214 -19.04 -19.12 2.82
CA GLU A 214 -17.98 -18.36 3.49
C GLU A 214 -18.50 -16.99 3.99
N TYR A 215 -19.44 -16.39 3.24
CA TYR A 215 -20.07 -15.12 3.58
C TYR A 215 -21.58 -15.25 3.67
N THR A 216 -22.18 -14.39 4.50
CA THR A 216 -23.61 -14.14 4.56
C THR A 216 -23.92 -12.72 4.08
N ARG A 217 -25.19 -12.45 3.77
CA ARG A 217 -25.65 -11.08 3.47
C ARG A 217 -25.39 -10.11 4.63
N ALA A 218 -25.39 -10.60 5.87
CA ALA A 218 -25.11 -9.80 7.06
C ALA A 218 -23.64 -9.34 7.07
N ASP A 219 -22.69 -10.19 6.67
CA ASP A 219 -21.27 -9.80 6.56
C ASP A 219 -21.07 -8.66 5.57
N LEU A 220 -21.78 -8.69 4.43
CA LEU A 220 -21.72 -7.65 3.40
C LEU A 220 -22.47 -6.37 3.78
N ALA A 221 -23.42 -6.44 4.69
CA ALA A 221 -24.21 -5.28 5.15
C ALA A 221 -23.42 -4.42 6.16
N VAL A 222 -22.43 -4.99 6.87
CA VAL A 222 -21.63 -4.28 7.86
C VAL A 222 -20.45 -3.56 7.19
N PRO A 223 -20.29 -2.22 7.37
CA PRO A 223 -19.13 -1.51 6.86
C PRO A 223 -17.80 -2.04 7.45
N ALA A 224 -16.80 -2.20 6.59
CA ALA A 224 -15.45 -2.61 7.00
C ALA A 224 -14.53 -1.43 7.38
N ALA A 225 -14.94 -0.19 7.10
CA ALA A 225 -14.10 1.00 7.29
C ALA A 225 -14.23 1.57 8.70
N ASP A 226 -13.10 1.68 9.40
CA ASP A 226 -12.99 2.28 10.75
C ASP A 226 -11.99 3.43 10.76
N TRP A 227 -12.36 4.58 11.34
CA TRP A 227 -11.41 5.63 11.70
C TRP A 227 -10.68 5.21 12.97
N VAL A 228 -9.34 5.21 12.91
CA VAL A 228 -8.45 4.74 13.98
C VAL A 228 -7.39 5.78 14.32
N GLU A 229 -6.78 5.69 15.51
CA GLU A 229 -5.69 6.60 15.89
C GLU A 229 -4.40 6.19 15.15
N PRO A 230 -3.76 7.11 14.40
CA PRO A 230 -2.50 6.83 13.72
C PRO A 230 -1.35 6.64 14.71
N LEU A 231 -0.38 5.80 14.33
CA LEU A 231 0.90 5.73 15.04
C LEU A 231 1.83 6.87 14.59
N ARG A 232 2.71 7.29 15.51
CA ARG A 232 3.69 8.36 15.27
C ARG A 232 5.04 8.03 15.90
N VAL A 233 6.12 8.42 15.20
CA VAL A 233 7.47 8.49 15.75
C VAL A 233 8.13 9.80 15.37
N ARG A 234 8.98 10.34 16.26
CA ARG A 234 9.88 11.44 15.95
C ARG A 234 11.15 10.88 15.30
N ALA A 235 11.47 11.32 14.09
CA ALA A 235 12.69 10.92 13.38
C ALA A 235 13.19 12.05 12.48
N PHE A 236 14.51 12.26 12.44
CA PHE A 236 15.18 13.30 11.62
C PHE A 236 14.55 14.70 11.76
N GLY A 237 14.15 15.04 13.00
CA GLY A 237 13.57 16.34 13.32
C GLY A 237 12.10 16.53 12.95
N HIS A 238 11.42 15.51 12.44
CA HIS A 238 10.02 15.55 12.00
C HIS A 238 9.18 14.47 12.70
N ASP A 239 7.86 14.63 12.69
CA ASP A 239 6.93 13.58 13.10
C ASP A 239 6.50 12.77 11.89
N VAL A 240 6.77 11.46 11.90
CA VAL A 240 6.37 10.52 10.86
C VAL A 240 5.20 9.68 11.35
N TRP A 241 4.16 9.59 10.54
CA TRP A 241 2.90 8.95 10.84
C TRP A 241 2.66 7.74 9.95
N SER A 242 2.07 6.68 10.50
CA SER A 242 1.61 5.51 9.74
C SER A 242 0.42 4.85 10.42
N MET A 243 -0.07 3.76 9.82
CA MET A 243 -1.23 3.01 10.32
C MET A 243 -0.87 2.18 11.56
N PRO A 244 -1.82 2.04 12.51
CA PRO A 244 -1.71 1.05 13.59
C PRO A 244 -1.93 -0.40 13.06
N PRO A 245 -1.69 -1.43 13.89
CA PRO A 245 -2.14 -2.79 13.60
C PRO A 245 -3.65 -2.83 13.24
N ASN A 246 -4.08 -3.67 12.34
CA ASN A 246 -3.43 -4.83 11.70
C ASN A 246 -2.39 -4.49 10.60
N SER A 247 -2.13 -3.22 10.30
CA SER A 247 -1.08 -2.80 9.37
C SER A 247 0.32 -3.01 9.96
N GLN A 248 1.30 -3.30 9.08
CA GLN A 248 2.73 -3.30 9.45
C GLN A 248 3.35 -1.90 9.52
N GLY A 249 2.56 -0.82 9.54
CA GLY A 249 3.06 0.56 9.60
C GLY A 249 4.03 0.83 10.75
N TYR A 250 3.88 0.10 11.87
CA TYR A 250 4.80 0.19 13.00
C TYR A 250 6.25 -0.20 12.64
N LEU A 251 6.47 -1.08 11.64
CA LEU A 251 7.83 -1.46 11.21
C LEU A 251 8.60 -0.29 10.61
N LEU A 252 7.91 0.52 9.80
CA LEU A 252 8.50 1.76 9.27
C LEU A 252 8.90 2.70 10.39
N LEU A 253 7.99 2.93 11.33
CA LEU A 253 8.21 3.86 12.44
C LEU A 253 9.29 3.37 13.39
N MET A 254 9.32 2.07 13.69
CA MET A 254 10.36 1.42 14.48
C MET A 254 11.74 1.60 13.80
N ALA A 255 11.83 1.26 12.52
CA ALA A 255 13.09 1.38 11.77
C ALA A 255 13.58 2.83 11.68
N LEU A 256 12.67 3.80 11.49
CA LEU A 256 13.00 5.23 11.52
C LEU A 256 13.49 5.67 12.90
N GLY A 257 12.79 5.28 13.97
CA GLY A 257 13.21 5.60 15.34
C GLY A 257 14.57 4.99 15.70
N ILE A 258 14.88 3.80 15.18
CA ILE A 258 16.21 3.19 15.32
C ILE A 258 17.24 4.00 14.53
N ALA A 259 16.98 4.27 13.25
CA ALA A 259 17.89 4.95 12.34
C ALA A 259 18.21 6.40 12.77
N ASP A 260 17.26 7.11 13.37
CA ASP A 260 17.47 8.47 13.90
C ASP A 260 18.54 8.53 14.99
N GLY A 261 18.71 7.45 15.75
CA GLY A 261 19.75 7.36 16.79
C GLY A 261 21.06 6.70 16.33
N LEU A 262 21.22 6.39 15.02
CA LEU A 262 22.46 5.84 14.46
C LEU A 262 23.26 6.92 13.74
N GLU A 263 24.60 6.75 13.72
CA GLU A 263 25.51 7.65 12.99
C GLU A 263 25.49 7.32 11.47
N LEU A 264 24.43 7.75 10.78
CA LEU A 264 24.33 7.55 9.34
C LEU A 264 25.40 8.38 8.61
N PRO A 265 26.12 7.80 7.62
CA PRO A 265 27.07 8.52 6.77
C PRO A 265 26.43 9.74 6.08
N VAL A 266 27.25 10.75 5.79
CA VAL A 266 26.84 11.95 5.04
C VAL A 266 26.38 11.59 3.63
N SER A 267 26.98 10.58 3.01
CA SER A 267 26.60 10.10 1.67
C SER A 267 25.73 8.86 1.75
N ALA A 268 24.53 8.92 1.14
CA ALA A 268 23.67 7.76 0.96
C ALA A 268 24.27 6.69 0.02
N GLY A 269 25.35 6.99 -0.70
CA GLY A 269 26.12 6.04 -1.51
C GLY A 269 27.12 5.21 -0.67
N HIS A 270 27.38 5.55 0.59
CA HIS A 270 28.30 4.81 1.43
C HIS A 270 27.70 3.45 1.87
N PRO A 271 28.46 2.33 1.81
CA PRO A 271 27.93 1.01 2.19
C PRO A 271 27.36 0.94 3.61
N SER A 272 27.96 1.63 4.58
CA SER A 272 27.45 1.67 5.95
C SER A 272 26.08 2.34 6.05
N TRP A 273 25.71 3.25 5.14
CA TRP A 273 24.37 3.83 5.08
C TRP A 273 23.32 2.73 4.80
N ALA A 274 23.55 1.92 3.77
CA ALA A 274 22.67 0.82 3.43
C ALA A 274 22.66 -0.27 4.51
N HIS A 275 23.84 -0.59 5.10
CA HIS A 275 23.97 -1.54 6.19
C HIS A 275 23.15 -1.13 7.42
N LEU A 276 23.34 0.08 7.93
CA LEU A 276 22.66 0.55 9.13
C LEU A 276 21.13 0.60 8.95
N LEU A 277 20.65 1.03 7.78
CA LEU A 277 19.22 1.00 7.47
C LEU A 277 18.69 -0.42 7.27
N ALA A 278 19.47 -1.33 6.66
CA ALA A 278 19.08 -2.73 6.52
C ALA A 278 19.00 -3.43 7.89
N GLU A 279 19.96 -3.19 8.79
CA GLU A 279 19.92 -3.71 10.15
C GLU A 279 18.75 -3.12 10.95
N ALA A 280 18.49 -1.80 10.85
CA ALA A 280 17.30 -1.18 11.45
C ALA A 280 16.00 -1.85 10.97
N ALA A 281 15.88 -2.13 9.68
CA ALA A 281 14.72 -2.85 9.13
C ALA A 281 14.64 -4.29 9.65
N ARG A 282 15.77 -5.02 9.70
CA ARG A 282 15.85 -6.42 10.18
C ARG A 282 15.45 -6.55 11.65
N VAL A 283 16.01 -5.73 12.53
CA VAL A 283 15.65 -5.76 13.96
C VAL A 283 14.23 -5.24 14.23
N SER A 284 13.64 -4.46 13.32
CA SER A 284 12.25 -4.05 13.43
C SER A 284 11.27 -5.17 13.09
N GLY A 285 11.59 -6.01 12.10
CA GLY A 285 10.65 -6.97 11.53
C GLY A 285 10.80 -8.42 11.97
N HIS A 286 11.91 -8.79 12.64
CA HIS A 286 12.25 -10.20 12.91
C HIS A 286 11.20 -11.00 13.69
N ASP A 287 10.35 -10.35 14.46
CA ASP A 287 9.28 -10.95 15.26
C ASP A 287 7.87 -10.63 14.73
N ARG A 288 7.76 -9.98 13.56
CA ARG A 288 6.49 -9.49 13.00
C ARG A 288 5.38 -10.52 13.02
N LEU A 289 5.69 -11.75 12.64
CA LEU A 289 4.66 -12.81 12.50
C LEU A 289 4.10 -13.28 13.85
N SER A 290 4.85 -13.11 14.93
CA SER A 290 4.37 -13.46 16.27
C SER A 290 3.63 -12.31 16.95
N VAL A 291 3.89 -11.05 16.57
CA VAL A 291 3.37 -9.88 17.29
C VAL A 291 2.31 -9.10 16.51
N LEU A 292 2.26 -9.22 15.17
CA LEU A 292 1.29 -8.45 14.37
C LEU A 292 -0.06 -9.17 14.27
N HIS A 293 -1.08 -8.56 14.85
CA HIS A 293 -2.49 -8.96 14.74
C HIS A 293 -3.38 -7.73 14.98
N GLU A 294 -4.67 -7.81 14.68
CA GLU A 294 -5.58 -6.64 14.71
C GLU A 294 -5.68 -5.94 16.08
N ASN A 295 -5.43 -6.66 17.19
CA ASN A 295 -5.50 -6.13 18.55
C ASN A 295 -4.11 -5.88 19.16
N ALA A 296 -3.03 -5.92 18.37
CA ALA A 296 -1.68 -5.69 18.87
C ALA A 296 -1.52 -4.24 19.38
N LYS A 297 -0.88 -4.10 20.55
CA LYS A 297 -0.65 -2.81 21.23
C LYS A 297 0.82 -2.70 21.63
N ASP A 298 1.24 -1.49 21.95
CA ASP A 298 2.55 -1.18 22.53
C ASP A 298 3.76 -1.68 21.70
N LEU A 299 3.58 -1.87 20.37
CA LEU A 299 4.64 -2.30 19.46
C LEU A 299 5.68 -1.20 19.20
N LEU A 300 5.37 0.07 19.54
CA LEU A 300 6.19 1.24 19.22
C LEU A 300 6.37 2.11 20.47
N THR A 301 7.14 1.62 21.44
CA THR A 301 7.50 2.40 22.63
C THR A 301 8.94 2.92 22.53
N PRO A 302 9.28 4.04 23.20
CA PRO A 302 10.65 4.55 23.22
C PRO A 302 11.67 3.51 23.74
N GLU A 303 11.28 2.74 24.74
CA GLU A 303 12.09 1.69 25.35
C GLU A 303 12.38 0.56 24.35
N GLU A 304 11.37 0.13 23.59
CA GLU A 304 11.52 -0.92 22.57
C GLU A 304 12.39 -0.43 21.41
N ILE A 305 12.23 0.82 20.97
CA ILE A 305 13.07 1.44 19.95
C ILE A 305 14.54 1.46 20.44
N ALA A 306 14.78 1.89 21.68
CA ALA A 306 16.12 1.95 22.26
C ALA A 306 16.75 0.53 22.40
N ARG A 307 15.95 -0.45 22.87
CA ARG A 307 16.38 -1.84 22.99
C ARG A 307 16.79 -2.43 21.65
N ARG A 308 15.97 -2.24 20.60
CA ARG A 308 16.28 -2.76 19.26
C ARG A 308 17.43 -2.01 18.60
N ARG A 309 17.57 -0.71 18.82
CA ARG A 309 18.73 0.07 18.35
C ARG A 309 20.05 -0.47 18.91
N ALA A 310 20.08 -0.85 20.19
CA ALA A 310 21.26 -1.40 20.83
C ALA A 310 21.72 -2.75 20.25
N LEU A 311 20.88 -3.44 19.45
CA LEU A 311 21.24 -4.67 18.75
C LEU A 311 21.98 -4.40 17.44
N VAL A 312 21.89 -3.19 16.88
CA VAL A 312 22.52 -2.85 15.60
C VAL A 312 24.03 -2.68 15.80
N ASP A 313 24.81 -3.53 15.14
CA ASP A 313 26.26 -3.42 15.10
C ASP A 313 26.69 -2.69 13.80
N PRO A 314 27.37 -1.53 13.88
CA PRO A 314 27.80 -0.82 12.68
C PRO A 314 28.88 -1.52 11.86
N ALA A 315 29.52 -2.56 12.42
CA ALA A 315 30.64 -3.27 11.81
C ALA A 315 30.26 -4.64 11.24
N SER A 316 29.09 -5.19 11.58
CA SER A 316 28.72 -6.54 11.15
C SER A 316 27.20 -6.76 11.14
N ARG A 317 26.75 -7.69 10.27
CA ARG A 317 25.36 -8.15 10.22
C ARG A 317 24.98 -8.94 11.47
N LEU A 318 23.87 -8.58 12.11
CA LEU A 318 23.28 -9.29 13.24
C LEU A 318 22.64 -10.63 12.80
N ARG A 319 22.71 -11.67 13.64
CA ARG A 319 21.96 -12.92 13.45
C ARG A 319 20.60 -12.84 14.15
N LEU A 320 19.51 -13.18 13.43
CA LEU A 320 18.10 -13.12 13.88
C LEU A 320 17.35 -14.41 13.49
N ARG A 321 16.33 -14.81 14.23
CA ARG A 321 15.52 -16.01 13.94
C ARG A 321 14.10 -15.67 13.44
N ALA A 322 13.49 -16.58 12.66
CA ALA A 322 12.39 -16.42 11.72
C ALA A 322 10.95 -16.76 12.17
N PRO A 323 9.84 -16.43 11.49
CA PRO A 323 9.11 -17.16 10.45
C PRO A 323 8.26 -16.32 9.42
N ALA A 324 7.50 -16.95 8.47
CA ALA A 324 7.15 -16.73 7.08
C ALA A 324 5.80 -16.08 6.65
N GLU A 325 5.66 -15.36 5.51
CA GLU A 325 4.89 -15.45 4.23
C GLU A 325 4.57 -14.11 3.44
N PRO A 326 4.20 -14.12 2.08
CA PRO A 326 4.40 -13.04 1.09
C PRO A 326 3.20 -12.13 0.61
N GLY A 327 3.42 -11.04 -0.27
CA GLY A 327 2.41 -10.22 -0.98
C GLY A 327 2.76 -8.93 -1.78
N ASP A 328 1.80 -8.33 -2.58
CA ASP A 328 1.96 -7.17 -3.50
C ASP A 328 0.88 -6.06 -3.33
N THR A 329 1.07 -4.77 -3.90
CA THR A 329 0.26 -3.57 -3.54
C THR A 329 0.36 -2.40 -4.54
N THR A 330 -0.53 -1.36 -4.43
CA THR A 330 -0.43 -0.06 -5.14
C THR A 330 -0.61 1.14 -4.21
N TYR A 331 0.03 2.30 -4.55
CA TYR A 331 0.04 3.53 -3.76
C TYR A 331 -0.26 4.78 -4.58
N LEU A 332 -0.94 5.77 -3.97
CA LEU A 332 -1.16 7.12 -4.49
C LEU A 332 -1.11 8.18 -3.39
N CYS A 333 -0.77 9.42 -3.74
CA CYS A 333 -0.86 10.56 -2.84
C CYS A 333 -1.41 11.81 -3.53
N VAL A 334 -2.09 12.63 -2.74
CA VAL A 334 -2.72 13.89 -3.17
C VAL A 334 -2.50 14.96 -2.11
N VAL A 335 -2.24 16.20 -2.56
CA VAL A 335 -2.37 17.42 -1.74
C VAL A 335 -3.24 18.40 -2.52
N ASP A 336 -4.26 18.99 -1.90
CA ASP A 336 -5.12 20.00 -2.52
C ASP A 336 -4.66 21.44 -2.22
N GLY A 337 -5.38 22.42 -2.81
CA GLY A 337 -5.08 23.84 -2.64
C GLY A 337 -5.34 24.39 -1.23
N ASP A 338 -6.14 23.73 -0.43
CA ASP A 338 -6.45 24.09 0.95
C ASP A 338 -5.44 23.49 1.95
N GLY A 339 -4.49 22.69 1.44
CA GLY A 339 -3.44 22.05 2.24
C GLY A 339 -3.84 20.73 2.89
N MET A 340 -5.00 20.15 2.54
CA MET A 340 -5.33 18.77 2.92
C MET A 340 -4.42 17.81 2.17
N GLY A 341 -3.84 16.84 2.89
CA GLY A 341 -3.01 15.78 2.31
C GLY A 341 -3.64 14.41 2.49
N VAL A 342 -3.64 13.58 1.44
CA VAL A 342 -4.12 12.19 1.48
C VAL A 342 -3.03 11.23 1.00
N SER A 343 -2.62 10.32 1.87
CA SER A 343 -1.77 9.16 1.59
C SER A 343 -2.66 7.93 1.54
N LEU A 344 -2.95 7.39 0.35
CA LEU A 344 -3.85 6.28 0.14
C LEU A 344 -3.14 5.10 -0.50
N ILE A 345 -3.34 3.93 0.08
CA ILE A 345 -2.78 2.67 -0.38
C ILE A 345 -3.89 1.63 -0.53
N GLN A 346 -3.86 0.89 -1.61
CA GLN A 346 -4.89 -0.09 -1.97
C GLN A 346 -4.24 -1.34 -2.57
N SER A 347 -4.78 -2.51 -2.28
CA SER A 347 -4.12 -3.76 -2.65
C SER A 347 -5.11 -4.90 -2.89
N ASN A 348 -4.71 -5.77 -3.83
CA ASN A 348 -5.27 -7.13 -3.93
C ASN A 348 -4.46 -8.16 -3.13
N ALA A 349 -3.43 -7.76 -2.39
CA ALA A 349 -2.34 -8.56 -1.84
C ALA A 349 -1.41 -9.08 -2.94
N SER A 350 -1.56 -10.28 -3.47
CA SER A 350 -0.78 -10.76 -4.62
C SER A 350 -1.24 -10.13 -5.94
N GLY A 351 -0.46 -10.26 -7.01
CA GLY A 351 -0.86 -9.81 -8.35
C GLY A 351 -2.19 -10.45 -8.78
N PHE A 352 -3.21 -9.65 -9.09
CA PHE A 352 -4.61 -10.05 -9.29
C PHE A 352 -5.26 -10.76 -8.08
N GLY A 353 -4.65 -10.71 -6.90
CA GLY A 353 -5.18 -11.30 -5.68
C GLY A 353 -5.20 -12.82 -5.69
N SER A 354 -6.33 -13.40 -5.29
CA SER A 354 -6.57 -14.85 -5.25
C SER A 354 -6.64 -15.50 -6.63
N MET A 355 -6.58 -14.75 -7.72
CA MET A 355 -6.89 -15.19 -9.08
C MET A 355 -8.34 -15.72 -9.25
N LEU A 356 -9.22 -15.39 -8.31
CA LEU A 356 -10.66 -15.52 -8.44
C LEU A 356 -11.24 -14.19 -8.93
N PHE A 357 -12.18 -14.29 -9.86
CA PHE A 357 -12.93 -13.16 -10.40
C PHE A 357 -14.40 -13.38 -10.11
N GLU A 358 -15.09 -12.38 -9.56
CA GLU A 358 -16.52 -12.43 -9.40
C GLU A 358 -17.17 -12.50 -10.80
N PRO A 359 -17.94 -13.56 -11.11
CA PRO A 359 -18.24 -13.92 -12.50
C PRO A 359 -19.18 -12.95 -13.21
N ARG A 360 -19.97 -12.15 -12.50
CA ARG A 360 -20.94 -11.21 -13.09
C ARG A 360 -20.28 -9.89 -13.48
N THR A 361 -19.34 -9.43 -12.66
CA THR A 361 -18.68 -8.13 -12.83
C THR A 361 -17.24 -8.22 -13.34
N GLY A 362 -16.62 -9.40 -13.31
CA GLY A 362 -15.20 -9.58 -13.65
C GLY A 362 -14.25 -8.90 -12.65
N ILE A 363 -14.73 -8.53 -11.46
CA ILE A 363 -13.90 -7.94 -10.42
C ILE A 363 -13.01 -9.03 -9.81
N ASN A 364 -11.70 -8.82 -9.85
CA ASN A 364 -10.72 -9.68 -9.21
C ASN A 364 -10.75 -9.51 -7.69
N LEU A 365 -10.67 -10.63 -6.98
CA LEU A 365 -10.73 -10.68 -5.52
C LEU A 365 -9.33 -10.80 -4.93
N HIS A 366 -9.04 -9.99 -3.92
CA HIS A 366 -7.78 -10.06 -3.19
C HIS A 366 -7.58 -11.42 -2.49
N ASN A 367 -6.39 -11.67 -2.00
CA ASN A 367 -6.10 -12.84 -1.16
C ASN A 367 -5.49 -12.45 0.19
N ARG A 368 -5.94 -11.33 0.77
CA ARG A 368 -5.37 -10.81 2.02
C ARG A 368 -5.47 -11.76 3.20
N GLY A 369 -6.40 -12.72 3.15
CA GLY A 369 -6.53 -13.79 4.15
C GLY A 369 -5.27 -14.65 4.34
N ILE A 370 -4.32 -14.62 3.41
CA ILE A 370 -3.00 -15.26 3.58
C ILE A 370 -2.23 -14.73 4.80
N GLY A 371 -2.58 -13.53 5.31
CA GLY A 371 -1.99 -12.97 6.52
C GLY A 371 -2.46 -13.65 7.81
N PHE A 372 -3.52 -14.44 7.79
CA PHE A 372 -3.96 -15.21 8.95
C PHE A 372 -3.04 -16.41 9.22
N SER A 373 -2.99 -16.82 10.48
CA SER A 373 -2.34 -18.05 10.92
C SER A 373 -3.37 -19.19 11.03
N LEU A 374 -2.99 -20.40 10.65
CA LEU A 374 -3.75 -21.61 10.98
C LEU A 374 -3.26 -22.31 12.25
N ARG A 375 -2.26 -21.74 12.95
CA ARG A 375 -1.81 -22.29 14.23
C ARG A 375 -2.87 -22.06 15.31
N PRO A 376 -3.36 -23.11 16.00
CA PRO A 376 -4.35 -22.95 17.07
C PRO A 376 -3.88 -22.01 18.17
N GLY A 377 -4.75 -21.09 18.59
CA GLY A 377 -4.45 -20.10 19.63
C GLY A 377 -3.51 -18.97 19.22
N HIS A 378 -3.11 -18.88 17.96
CA HIS A 378 -2.28 -17.78 17.48
C HIS A 378 -3.06 -16.45 17.52
N PRO A 379 -2.46 -15.31 17.95
CA PRO A 379 -3.17 -14.02 17.98
C PRO A 379 -3.79 -13.59 16.64
N ALA A 380 -3.19 -13.97 15.51
CA ALA A 380 -3.69 -13.75 14.16
C ALA A 380 -4.37 -15.00 13.57
N GLU A 381 -4.91 -15.89 14.37
CA GLU A 381 -5.60 -17.10 13.87
C GLU A 381 -6.80 -16.73 12.99
N TYR A 382 -7.00 -17.47 11.87
CA TYR A 382 -8.15 -17.34 10.99
C TYR A 382 -9.45 -17.59 11.77
N GLY A 383 -10.49 -16.83 11.49
CA GLY A 383 -11.78 -17.00 12.14
C GLY A 383 -12.79 -15.91 11.81
N PRO A 384 -14.09 -16.13 12.12
CA PRO A 384 -15.18 -15.24 11.75
C PRO A 384 -14.96 -13.80 12.24
N GLY A 385 -15.19 -12.83 11.36
CA GLY A 385 -15.17 -11.40 11.67
C GLY A 385 -13.79 -10.80 11.97
N ARG A 386 -12.72 -11.59 11.92
CA ARG A 386 -11.34 -11.12 12.21
C ARG A 386 -10.71 -10.44 11.00
N ARG A 387 -9.80 -9.50 11.26
CA ARG A 387 -8.95 -8.87 10.24
C ARG A 387 -7.58 -9.54 10.18
N PRO A 388 -7.08 -9.86 8.96
CA PRO A 388 -5.73 -10.42 8.80
C PRO A 388 -4.65 -9.36 9.05
N PRO A 389 -3.44 -9.75 9.49
CA PRO A 389 -2.24 -8.92 9.36
C PRO A 389 -2.07 -8.38 7.94
N HIS A 390 -1.65 -7.11 7.85
CA HIS A 390 -1.65 -6.38 6.59
C HIS A 390 -0.30 -5.73 6.30
N THR A 391 0.08 -5.67 5.00
CA THR A 391 1.35 -5.06 4.57
C THR A 391 1.24 -3.59 4.16
N LEU A 392 0.03 -3.05 4.02
CA LEU A 392 -0.18 -1.66 3.57
C LEU A 392 0.35 -0.66 4.59
N THR A 393 1.29 0.20 4.16
CA THR A 393 2.03 1.15 4.99
C THR A 393 1.98 2.54 4.34
N PRO A 394 0.84 3.25 4.36
CA PRO A 394 0.83 4.66 3.97
C PRO A 394 1.62 5.47 4.99
N ALA A 395 2.27 6.54 4.55
CA ALA A 395 3.04 7.42 5.42
C ALA A 395 2.73 8.89 5.19
N LEU A 396 2.89 9.69 6.24
CA LEU A 396 2.72 11.13 6.23
C LEU A 396 3.74 11.75 7.18
N ILE A 397 4.25 12.92 6.85
CA ILE A 397 5.26 13.63 7.66
C ILE A 397 4.74 15.01 7.99
N THR A 398 4.83 15.39 9.27
CA THR A 398 4.57 16.75 9.72
C THR A 398 5.83 17.37 10.32
N ARG A 399 5.91 18.72 10.24
CA ARG A 399 6.96 19.50 10.88
C ARG A 399 6.70 19.58 12.39
N PRO A 400 7.68 20.06 13.18
CA PRO A 400 7.50 20.26 14.62
C PRO A 400 6.35 21.18 15.02
N ASP A 401 5.99 22.11 14.14
CA ASP A 401 4.85 23.03 14.31
C ASP A 401 3.49 22.39 13.95
N GLY A 402 3.49 21.12 13.55
CA GLY A 402 2.30 20.38 13.14
C GLY A 402 1.88 20.62 11.69
N SER A 403 2.58 21.47 10.91
CA SER A 403 2.27 21.67 9.50
C SER A 403 2.67 20.45 8.63
N LEU A 404 1.93 20.23 7.54
CA LEU A 404 2.24 19.15 6.60
C LEU A 404 3.61 19.37 5.94
N ARG A 405 4.48 18.35 6.00
CA ARG A 405 5.77 18.34 5.31
C ARG A 405 5.74 17.48 4.06
N SER A 406 5.23 16.24 4.16
CA SER A 406 5.22 15.33 3.03
C SER A 406 4.07 14.33 3.13
N VAL A 407 3.55 13.93 1.96
CA VAL A 407 2.66 12.79 1.79
C VAL A 407 3.37 11.78 0.90
N LEU A 408 3.57 10.55 1.39
CA LEU A 408 4.37 9.56 0.69
C LEU A 408 3.96 8.12 1.01
N GLY A 409 4.34 7.20 0.13
CA GLY A 409 4.13 5.76 0.29
C GLY A 409 4.65 5.00 -0.92
N THR A 410 4.56 3.69 -0.86
CA THR A 410 5.05 2.79 -1.90
C THR A 410 4.24 1.50 -1.96
N MET A 411 4.26 0.81 -3.09
CA MET A 411 3.93 -0.60 -3.15
C MET A 411 5.18 -1.45 -2.81
N GLY A 412 5.02 -2.77 -2.61
CA GLY A 412 6.15 -3.68 -2.43
C GLY A 412 5.99 -4.72 -1.33
N GLY A 413 4.77 -5.05 -0.89
CA GLY A 413 4.54 -6.09 0.13
C GLY A 413 5.29 -5.82 1.43
N ASP A 414 6.07 -6.78 1.90
CA ASP A 414 6.92 -6.66 3.09
C ASP A 414 8.06 -5.63 2.94
N ALA A 415 8.42 -5.27 1.72
CA ALA A 415 9.46 -4.27 1.47
C ALA A 415 8.96 -2.82 1.64
N GLN A 416 7.66 -2.56 1.78
CA GLN A 416 7.13 -1.20 1.91
C GLN A 416 7.81 -0.39 3.02
N PRO A 417 7.91 -0.87 4.28
CA PRO A 417 8.62 -0.16 5.34
C PRO A 417 10.10 0.10 5.01
N GLN A 418 10.76 -0.85 4.34
CA GLN A 418 12.17 -0.78 3.99
C GLN A 418 12.44 0.27 2.89
N ILE A 419 11.57 0.32 1.88
CA ILE A 419 11.63 1.30 0.79
C ILE A 419 11.37 2.71 1.34
N LEU A 420 10.33 2.86 2.15
CA LEU A 420 10.00 4.16 2.77
C LEU A 420 11.07 4.64 3.73
N LEU A 421 11.71 3.75 4.49
CA LEU A 421 12.86 4.08 5.33
C LEU A 421 13.97 4.76 4.52
N GLN A 422 14.32 4.20 3.35
CA GLN A 422 15.34 4.76 2.46
C GLN A 422 14.92 6.10 1.86
N VAL A 423 13.68 6.21 1.37
CA VAL A 423 13.14 7.44 0.78
C VAL A 423 13.07 8.55 1.83
N ILE A 424 12.56 8.27 3.03
CA ILE A 424 12.46 9.24 4.13
C ILE A 424 13.85 9.70 4.60
N ALA A 425 14.81 8.78 4.74
CA ALA A 425 16.19 9.15 5.08
C ALA A 425 16.80 10.08 4.03
N ARG A 426 16.57 9.85 2.73
CA ARG A 426 17.02 10.75 1.65
C ARG A 426 16.37 12.13 1.72
N LEU A 427 15.06 12.19 1.92
CA LEU A 427 14.31 13.44 2.01
C LEU A 427 14.69 14.27 3.25
N LEU A 428 14.70 13.63 4.43
CA LEU A 428 14.82 14.33 5.70
C LEU A 428 16.26 14.48 6.21
N ARG A 429 17.10 13.42 6.08
CA ARG A 429 18.47 13.40 6.58
C ARG A 429 19.47 13.98 5.56
N HIS A 430 19.23 13.74 4.26
CA HIS A 430 20.12 14.21 3.18
C HIS A 430 19.55 15.42 2.42
N GLY A 431 18.31 15.83 2.66
CA GLY A 431 17.68 16.99 2.01
C GLY A 431 17.50 16.84 0.50
N GLU A 432 17.41 15.59 0.02
CA GLU A 432 17.20 15.33 -1.42
C GLU A 432 15.80 15.77 -1.85
N GLU A 433 15.67 16.20 -3.10
CA GLU A 433 14.40 16.48 -3.75
C GLU A 433 13.58 15.19 -3.99
N PRO A 434 12.23 15.26 -4.06
CA PRO A 434 11.40 14.09 -4.32
C PRO A 434 11.82 13.26 -5.55
N GLY A 435 12.13 13.90 -6.68
CA GLY A 435 12.55 13.21 -7.91
C GLY A 435 13.80 12.34 -7.72
N PRO A 436 14.94 12.91 -7.30
CA PRO A 436 16.14 12.14 -6.95
C PRO A 436 15.88 11.07 -5.89
N ALA A 437 15.16 11.38 -4.81
CA ALA A 437 14.92 10.45 -3.71
C ALA A 437 14.14 9.19 -4.14
N VAL A 438 13.09 9.33 -4.96
CA VAL A 438 12.31 8.18 -5.44
C VAL A 438 13.01 7.41 -6.57
N ALA A 439 13.88 8.07 -7.34
CA ALA A 439 14.59 7.45 -8.45
C ALA A 439 15.89 6.76 -8.02
N ALA A 440 16.42 7.11 -6.85
CA ALA A 440 17.68 6.55 -6.33
C ALA A 440 17.63 5.01 -6.29
N PRO A 441 18.77 4.34 -6.50
CA PRO A 441 18.88 2.90 -6.31
C PRO A 441 18.40 2.49 -4.91
N ARG A 442 17.81 1.31 -4.82
CA ARG A 442 17.28 0.75 -3.57
C ARG A 442 17.88 -0.60 -3.26
N TRP A 443 17.76 -0.96 -1.99
CA TRP A 443 17.87 -2.33 -1.53
C TRP A 443 16.52 -2.75 -0.91
N ARG A 444 16.31 -4.07 -0.84
CA ARG A 444 15.25 -4.68 -0.05
C ARG A 444 15.76 -5.98 0.56
N LEU A 445 15.18 -6.37 1.67
CA LEU A 445 15.37 -7.71 2.23
C LEU A 445 14.43 -8.67 1.48
N GLY A 446 14.92 -9.80 1.08
CA GLY A 446 14.15 -10.82 0.39
C GLY A 446 14.69 -12.22 0.65
N THR A 447 13.88 -13.22 0.35
CA THR A 447 14.25 -14.64 0.42
C THR A 447 14.36 -15.26 -0.97
N GLY A 448 14.13 -14.45 -2.02
CA GLY A 448 14.01 -14.93 -3.41
C GLY A 448 12.63 -15.45 -3.78
N GLY A 449 11.66 -15.43 -2.84
CA GLY A 449 10.28 -15.85 -3.01
C GLY A 449 9.34 -14.73 -3.49
N THR A 450 8.15 -14.68 -2.92
CA THR A 450 6.99 -13.97 -3.44
C THR A 450 6.88 -12.51 -2.98
N GLY A 451 7.74 -12.02 -2.05
CA GLY A 451 7.71 -10.65 -1.50
C GLY A 451 6.83 -10.46 -0.25
N PHE A 452 6.30 -11.55 0.33
CA PHE A 452 5.66 -11.62 1.65
C PHE A 452 6.35 -12.63 2.58
N ASP A 453 7.52 -13.07 2.23
CA ASP A 453 8.32 -14.10 2.89
C ASP A 453 9.59 -13.54 3.56
N THR A 454 9.74 -12.21 3.58
CA THR A 454 10.91 -11.53 4.15
C THR A 454 11.14 -11.94 5.61
N TRP A 455 10.08 -12.14 6.37
CA TRP A 455 10.14 -12.42 7.81
C TRP A 455 10.02 -13.90 8.17
N ASP A 456 10.00 -14.80 7.16
CA ASP A 456 9.97 -16.24 7.32
C ASP A 456 11.25 -16.79 7.95
N ALA A 457 12.36 -16.24 7.49
CA ALA A 457 13.69 -16.61 7.92
C ALA A 457 14.59 -15.34 7.98
N PRO A 458 14.42 -14.46 9.00
CA PRO A 458 15.15 -13.18 9.05
C PRO A 458 16.67 -13.33 8.98
N ASP A 459 17.20 -14.49 9.37
CA ASP A 459 18.63 -14.79 9.23
C ASP A 459 19.01 -15.21 7.80
N ASP A 460 18.08 -15.76 7.04
CA ASP A 460 18.30 -16.19 5.65
C ASP A 460 17.97 -15.07 4.64
N THR A 461 17.57 -13.88 5.12
CA THR A 461 17.28 -12.75 4.25
C THR A 461 18.51 -12.34 3.47
N VAL A 462 18.35 -12.24 2.15
CA VAL A 462 19.31 -11.69 1.22
C VAL A 462 19.03 -10.20 1.06
N VAL A 463 20.06 -9.36 1.02
CA VAL A 463 19.92 -7.97 0.62
C VAL A 463 19.94 -7.93 -0.91
N ASP A 464 18.74 -7.93 -1.52
CA ASP A 464 18.61 -7.62 -2.95
C ASP A 464 18.97 -6.13 -3.15
N VAL A 465 19.92 -5.84 -4.02
CA VAL A 465 20.29 -4.47 -4.41
C VAL A 465 20.02 -4.25 -5.89
N GLU A 466 19.52 -3.07 -6.25
CA GLU A 466 19.34 -2.72 -7.66
C GLU A 466 20.69 -2.65 -8.38
N GLU A 467 20.75 -3.11 -9.62
CA GLU A 467 21.92 -2.96 -10.49
C GLU A 467 22.33 -1.49 -10.59
N GLY A 468 23.63 -1.23 -10.42
CA GLY A 468 24.19 0.11 -10.34
C GLY A 468 24.18 0.73 -8.93
N ALA A 469 23.61 0.08 -7.93
CA ALA A 469 23.73 0.52 -6.54
C ALA A 469 25.17 0.37 -6.04
N PRO A 470 25.71 1.35 -5.29
CA PRO A 470 27.13 1.35 -4.91
C PRO A 470 27.45 0.46 -3.70
N TRP A 471 26.48 -0.28 -3.17
CA TRP A 471 26.61 -0.92 -1.84
C TRP A 471 26.99 -2.39 -1.84
N ALA A 472 26.85 -3.11 -2.97
CA ALA A 472 26.90 -4.58 -3.00
C ALA A 472 28.17 -5.16 -2.33
N ASN A 473 29.36 -4.71 -2.74
CA ASN A 473 30.63 -5.20 -2.19
C ASN A 473 30.79 -4.84 -0.70
N GLY A 474 30.40 -3.62 -0.31
CA GLY A 474 30.52 -3.19 1.08
C GLY A 474 29.55 -3.91 2.01
N LEU A 475 28.31 -4.18 1.56
CA LEU A 475 27.35 -4.99 2.32
C LEU A 475 27.85 -6.44 2.49
N ALA A 476 28.40 -7.03 1.42
CA ALA A 476 29.00 -8.37 1.51
C ALA A 476 30.17 -8.43 2.49
N ALA A 477 31.02 -7.40 2.50
CA ALA A 477 32.15 -7.29 3.46
C ALA A 477 31.69 -7.17 4.92
N LEU A 478 30.47 -6.61 5.16
CA LEU A 478 29.83 -6.52 6.47
C LEU A 478 29.02 -7.79 6.83
N GLY A 479 29.10 -8.84 6.01
CA GLY A 479 28.50 -10.16 6.27
C GLY A 479 27.05 -10.34 5.78
N HIS A 480 26.50 -9.40 4.98
CA HIS A 480 25.21 -9.60 4.35
C HIS A 480 25.31 -10.55 3.16
N PRO A 481 24.41 -11.55 3.02
CA PRO A 481 24.14 -12.15 1.72
C PRO A 481 23.58 -11.08 0.77
N VAL A 482 24.20 -10.87 -0.40
CA VAL A 482 23.80 -9.83 -1.35
C VAL A 482 23.51 -10.43 -2.71
N ALA A 483 22.43 -9.99 -3.36
CA ALA A 483 22.11 -10.31 -4.75
C ALA A 483 21.80 -9.04 -5.55
N ALA A 484 22.47 -8.85 -6.68
CA ALA A 484 22.12 -7.79 -7.63
C ALA A 484 20.85 -8.19 -8.40
N ARG A 485 19.95 -7.24 -8.59
CA ARG A 485 18.70 -7.42 -9.33
C ARG A 485 18.50 -6.28 -10.32
N PRO A 486 17.88 -6.53 -11.47
CA PRO A 486 17.56 -5.48 -12.43
C PRO A 486 16.76 -4.34 -11.79
N TYR A 487 17.02 -3.12 -12.25
CA TYR A 487 16.20 -1.96 -11.91
C TYR A 487 14.74 -2.19 -12.31
N GLY A 488 13.78 -2.00 -11.38
CA GLY A 488 12.38 -2.17 -11.72
C GLY A 488 11.42 -2.40 -10.54
N SER A 489 10.24 -2.84 -10.88
CA SER A 489 9.06 -2.95 -10.00
C SER A 489 9.27 -3.71 -8.69
N MET A 490 10.19 -4.67 -8.66
CA MET A 490 10.42 -5.43 -7.41
C MET A 490 10.96 -4.57 -6.25
N PHE A 491 11.47 -3.37 -6.55
CA PHE A 491 11.91 -2.38 -5.57
C PHE A 491 10.85 -1.32 -5.26
N GLY A 492 9.59 -1.61 -5.57
CA GLY A 492 8.44 -0.80 -5.28
C GLY A 492 8.24 0.40 -6.23
N HIS A 493 7.07 1.02 -6.09
CA HIS A 493 6.73 2.28 -6.76
C HIS A 493 6.44 3.33 -5.70
N ALA A 494 7.44 4.12 -5.32
CA ALA A 494 7.29 5.17 -4.32
C ALA A 494 6.84 6.48 -4.96
N HIS A 495 5.86 7.14 -4.34
CA HIS A 495 5.43 8.47 -4.75
C HIS A 495 5.53 9.42 -3.56
N VAL A 496 5.89 10.66 -3.84
CA VAL A 496 6.10 11.70 -2.81
C VAL A 496 5.51 13.01 -3.30
N ILE A 497 4.83 13.72 -2.40
CA ILE A 497 4.51 15.14 -2.52
C ILE A 497 5.04 15.82 -1.26
N ASP A 498 5.98 16.74 -1.43
CA ASP A 498 6.52 17.64 -0.39
C ASP A 498 5.82 18.98 -0.45
N VAL A 499 5.45 19.50 0.71
CA VAL A 499 4.95 20.88 0.89
C VAL A 499 6.13 21.75 1.32
N ARG A 500 6.53 22.68 0.48
CA ARG A 500 7.65 23.60 0.73
C ARG A 500 7.24 24.74 1.66
N PRO A 501 8.21 25.38 2.34
CA PRO A 501 7.96 26.69 2.94
C PRO A 501 7.35 27.64 1.91
N GLY A 502 6.24 28.30 2.26
CA GLY A 502 5.49 29.16 1.33
C GLY A 502 4.43 28.43 0.49
N GLY A 503 4.17 27.13 0.76
CA GLY A 503 3.03 26.39 0.21
C GLY A 503 3.27 25.73 -1.17
N MET A 504 4.38 26.02 -1.85
CA MET A 504 4.71 25.36 -3.12
C MET A 504 4.83 23.85 -2.92
N LEU A 505 4.20 23.08 -3.77
CA LEU A 505 4.27 21.63 -3.80
C LEU A 505 5.42 21.15 -4.70
N ALA A 506 6.13 20.13 -4.25
CA ALA A 506 7.19 19.47 -5.00
C ALA A 506 6.93 17.96 -4.99
N GLY A 507 6.70 17.32 -6.12
CA GLY A 507 6.34 15.90 -6.14
C GLY A 507 7.02 15.09 -7.23
N ALA A 508 7.01 13.78 -7.02
CA ALA A 508 7.54 12.82 -7.98
C ALA A 508 6.77 11.49 -7.93
N ALA A 509 6.53 10.92 -9.11
CA ALA A 509 6.13 9.53 -9.27
C ALA A 509 7.36 8.67 -9.60
N ASP A 510 7.38 7.46 -9.08
CA ASP A 510 8.49 6.52 -9.27
C ASP A 510 8.65 6.11 -10.74
N PRO A 511 9.85 6.24 -11.32
CA PRO A 511 10.09 5.82 -12.69
C PRO A 511 9.92 4.30 -12.90
N ARG A 512 10.00 3.48 -11.84
CA ARG A 512 9.78 2.02 -11.89
C ARG A 512 8.34 1.65 -12.23
N SER A 513 7.39 2.57 -12.06
CA SER A 513 5.98 2.38 -12.45
C SER A 513 5.75 2.45 -13.96
N LEU A 514 6.74 2.91 -14.73
CA LEU A 514 6.78 3.06 -16.19
C LEU A 514 5.75 4.05 -16.76
N VAL A 515 4.53 4.09 -16.22
CA VAL A 515 3.42 4.94 -16.68
C VAL A 515 2.92 5.90 -15.62
N GLY A 516 3.60 5.98 -14.47
CA GLY A 516 3.25 6.88 -13.36
C GLY A 516 3.50 8.35 -13.69
N ALA A 517 2.75 9.23 -13.03
CA ALA A 517 2.89 10.67 -13.17
C ALA A 517 2.66 11.42 -11.85
N ALA A 518 3.42 12.52 -11.67
CA ALA A 518 3.12 13.61 -10.77
C ALA A 518 2.52 14.76 -11.60
N ILE A 519 1.26 15.10 -11.33
CA ILE A 519 0.51 16.15 -12.02
C ILE A 519 0.14 17.21 -10.99
N GLY A 520 0.62 18.43 -11.22
CA GLY A 520 0.40 19.58 -10.36
C GLY A 520 -0.39 20.68 -11.07
N ARG A 521 -0.85 21.65 -10.26
CA ARG A 521 -1.73 22.75 -10.63
C ARG A 521 -1.25 24.08 -10.09
#